data_91c97f1a46d8a0f4db6c90b75eead60b
#
_entry.id   91c97f1a46d8a0f4db6c90b75eead60b
#
_cell.length_a   1.000
_cell.length_b   1.000
_cell.length_c   1.000
_cell.angle_alpha   90.00
_cell.angle_beta   90.00
_cell.angle_gamma   90.00
#
_symmetry.space_group_name_H-M   'P 1'
#
loop_
_entity.id
_entity.type
_entity.pdbx_description
1 polymer ?
#
loop_
_entity_poly.entity_id
_entity_poly.type
_entity_poly.pdbx_seq_one_letter_code
_entity_poly.pdbx_strand_id
1 'polypeptide(L)'
;MRKTLRRGLLLLLAAGVLAVPAVAAGNVPGGRHGSGDDAADARRAGRGLQVVGLTDDGRLVRFPADAPGRTRTIGRVSGLSGDRRLIGIDHRVQDGKLYGVGNAGGIY
;
A
#
# COMPACT_ATOMS: atom_id res chain seq x y z
N MET A 1 -27.30 -28.97 -3.08
CA MET A 1 -27.09 -27.72 -2.33
C MET A 1 -25.74 -27.13 -2.72
N ARG A 2 -25.72 -26.14 -3.57
CA ARG A 2 -24.49 -25.50 -4.01
C ARG A 2 -24.28 -24.25 -3.18
N LYS A 3 -23.33 -24.28 -2.25
CA LYS A 3 -22.91 -23.09 -1.51
C LYS A 3 -21.99 -22.27 -2.40
N THR A 4 -22.51 -21.23 -2.98
CA THR A 4 -21.74 -20.18 -3.65
C THR A 4 -20.93 -19.43 -2.62
N LEU A 5 -19.64 -19.73 -2.56
CA LEU A 5 -18.69 -18.97 -1.78
C LEU A 5 -18.47 -17.62 -2.48
N ARG A 6 -19.13 -16.58 -2.02
CA ARG A 6 -18.83 -15.21 -2.41
C ARG A 6 -17.48 -14.84 -1.81
N ARG A 7 -16.45 -14.93 -2.60
CA ARG A 7 -15.15 -14.33 -2.29
C ARG A 7 -15.29 -12.82 -2.36
N GLY A 8 -15.59 -12.20 -1.24
CA GLY A 8 -15.53 -10.76 -1.09
C GLY A 8 -14.05 -10.35 -1.03
N LEU A 9 -13.53 -9.86 -2.12
CA LEU A 9 -12.23 -9.19 -2.16
C LEU A 9 -12.43 -7.78 -1.60
N LEU A 10 -12.24 -7.61 -0.31
CA LEU A 10 -12.19 -6.28 0.30
C LEU A 10 -10.75 -5.79 0.17
N LEU A 11 -10.51 -5.01 -0.86
CA LEU A 11 -9.25 -4.31 -1.07
C LEU A 11 -9.23 -3.08 -0.17
N LEU A 12 -8.63 -3.18 1.02
CA LEU A 12 -8.33 -2.01 1.83
C LEU A 12 -7.03 -1.41 1.31
N LEU A 13 -7.15 -0.39 0.45
CA LEU A 13 -6.04 0.47 0.08
C LEU A 13 -5.79 1.46 1.22
N ALA A 14 -4.87 1.17 2.09
CA ALA A 14 -4.28 2.19 2.96
C ALA A 14 -3.09 2.82 2.22
N ALA A 15 -3.36 3.77 1.35
CA ALA A 15 -2.33 4.61 0.77
C ALA A 15 -2.06 5.79 1.72
N GLY A 16 -1.17 5.58 2.67
CA GLY A 16 -0.61 6.67 3.47
C GLY A 16 0.62 7.24 2.77
N VAL A 17 0.44 8.11 1.80
CA VAL A 17 1.52 8.94 1.28
C VAL A 17 1.39 10.30 1.90
N LEU A 18 2.13 10.57 2.96
CA LEU A 18 2.43 11.90 3.45
C LEU A 18 3.78 12.33 2.89
N ALA A 19 3.76 12.85 1.67
CA ALA A 19 4.84 13.68 1.17
C ALA A 19 4.50 15.13 1.48
N VAL A 20 5.21 15.74 2.40
CA VAL A 20 5.15 17.18 2.60
C VAL A 20 6.22 17.81 1.71
N PRO A 21 5.86 18.55 0.65
CA PRO A 21 6.84 19.34 -0.07
C PRO A 21 7.07 20.63 0.71
N ALA A 22 8.30 20.88 1.08
CA ALA A 22 8.74 22.21 1.48
C ALA A 22 8.63 23.14 0.27
N VAL A 23 7.71 24.07 0.32
CA VAL A 23 7.54 25.11 -0.70
C VAL A 23 8.57 26.20 -0.44
N ALA A 24 9.63 26.20 -1.24
CA ALA A 24 10.44 27.40 -1.42
C ALA A 24 9.75 28.26 -2.47
N ALA A 25 9.28 29.45 -2.06
CA ALA A 25 8.71 30.43 -2.95
C ALA A 25 9.82 30.99 -3.85
N GLY A 26 9.79 30.61 -5.10
CA GLY A 26 10.57 31.21 -6.19
C GLY A 26 9.62 31.67 -7.28
N ASN A 27 9.51 33.00 -7.41
CA ASN A 27 8.71 33.65 -8.41
C ASN A 27 9.33 33.46 -9.81
N VAL A 28 8.64 32.78 -10.73
CA VAL A 28 9.03 32.68 -12.13
C VAL A 28 7.86 33.07 -13.04
N PRO A 29 8.00 34.07 -13.92
CA PRO A 29 6.93 34.47 -14.82
C PRO A 29 6.88 33.57 -16.06
N GLY A 30 5.67 33.14 -16.40
CA GLY A 30 5.23 32.86 -17.76
C GLY A 30 5.85 31.64 -18.48
N GLY A 31 5.13 30.52 -18.48
CA GLY A 31 5.33 29.42 -19.41
C GLY A 31 4.09 28.54 -19.45
N ARG A 32 3.43 28.52 -20.58
CA ARG A 32 2.37 27.58 -20.89
C ARG A 32 2.92 26.16 -20.75
N HIS A 33 2.46 25.40 -19.78
CA HIS A 33 2.90 24.02 -19.65
C HIS A 33 1.69 23.10 -19.72
N GLY A 34 1.73 22.29 -20.74
CA GLY A 34 0.72 21.35 -21.09
C GLY A 34 0.55 20.28 -20.00
N SER A 35 -0.71 19.99 -19.74
CA SER A 35 -1.20 18.95 -18.81
C SER A 35 -0.74 17.51 -19.14
N GLY A 36 0.23 17.36 -20.05
CA GLY A 36 0.77 16.07 -20.45
C GLY A 36 1.96 15.59 -19.62
N ASP A 37 2.75 16.52 -19.11
CA ASP A 37 4.02 16.19 -18.45
C ASP A 37 3.81 15.66 -17.03
N ASP A 38 2.83 16.22 -16.31
CA ASP A 38 2.49 15.82 -14.94
C ASP A 38 2.00 14.35 -14.87
N ALA A 39 1.24 13.92 -15.89
CA ALA A 39 0.76 12.55 -15.97
C ALA A 39 1.89 11.56 -16.33
N ALA A 40 2.88 12.00 -17.11
CA ALA A 40 4.05 11.19 -17.45
C ALA A 40 4.99 11.03 -16.25
N ASP A 41 5.17 12.09 -15.47
CA ASP A 41 6.01 12.07 -14.27
C ASP A 41 5.36 11.25 -13.15
N ALA A 42 4.03 11.33 -12.95
CA ALA A 42 3.31 10.48 -12.04
C ALA A 42 3.43 8.98 -12.41
N ARG A 43 3.40 8.66 -13.69
CA ARG A 43 3.61 7.28 -14.16
C ARG A 43 5.05 6.80 -13.98
N ARG A 44 6.04 7.71 -14.10
CA ARG A 44 7.45 7.39 -13.83
C ARG A 44 7.70 7.18 -12.34
N ALA A 45 7.10 8.01 -11.49
CA ALA A 45 7.19 7.87 -10.04
C ALA A 45 6.59 6.55 -9.53
N GLY A 46 5.54 6.04 -10.20
CA GLY A 46 4.92 4.74 -9.88
C GLY A 46 5.70 3.53 -10.40
N ARG A 47 6.62 3.71 -11.35
CA ARG A 47 7.42 2.61 -11.88
C ARG A 47 8.45 2.14 -10.87
N GLY A 48 8.31 0.88 -10.48
CA GLY A 48 9.21 0.27 -9.50
C GLY A 48 8.74 0.38 -8.06
N LEU A 49 7.68 1.14 -7.77
CA LEU A 49 7.10 1.15 -6.44
C LEU A 49 6.39 -0.17 -6.15
N GLN A 50 6.83 -0.85 -5.09
CA GLN A 50 6.22 -2.09 -4.64
C GLN A 50 5.25 -1.79 -3.49
N VAL A 51 4.04 -2.28 -3.61
CA VAL A 51 3.01 -2.19 -2.57
C VAL A 51 2.94 -3.53 -1.85
N VAL A 52 2.85 -3.48 -0.53
CA VAL A 52 2.55 -4.66 0.30
C VAL A 52 1.12 -4.51 0.80
N GLY A 53 0.33 -5.56 0.65
CA GLY A 53 -1.06 -5.63 1.09
C GLY A 53 -1.27 -6.79 2.07
N LEU A 54 -2.23 -6.61 2.97
CA LEU A 54 -2.76 -7.66 3.83
C LEU A 54 -4.14 -8.06 3.31
N THR A 55 -4.33 -9.35 3.09
CA THR A 55 -5.62 -9.91 2.68
C THR A 55 -6.48 -10.29 3.89
N ASP A 56 -7.78 -10.40 3.70
CA ASP A 56 -8.76 -10.79 4.72
C ASP A 56 -8.54 -12.21 5.27
N ASP A 57 -7.93 -13.08 4.46
CA ASP A 57 -7.54 -14.44 4.87
C ASP A 57 -6.16 -14.51 5.55
N GLY A 58 -5.56 -13.34 5.87
CA GLY A 58 -4.33 -13.23 6.63
C GLY A 58 -3.06 -13.54 5.84
N ARG A 59 -3.04 -13.22 4.55
CA ARG A 59 -1.84 -13.31 3.72
C ARG A 59 -1.26 -11.94 3.43
N LEU A 60 0.05 -11.90 3.34
CA LEU A 60 0.76 -10.75 2.79
C LEU A 60 0.98 -10.99 1.30
N VAL A 61 0.67 -9.97 0.53
CA VAL A 61 0.86 -9.94 -0.92
C VAL A 61 1.70 -8.74 -1.31
N ARG A 62 2.33 -8.82 -2.47
CA ARG A 62 3.03 -7.67 -3.07
C ARG A 62 2.62 -7.52 -4.52
N PHE A 63 2.60 -6.29 -4.98
CA PHE A 63 2.33 -5.97 -6.39
C PHE A 63 2.98 -4.63 -6.75
N PRO A 64 3.34 -4.42 -8.02
CA PRO A 64 3.78 -3.13 -8.51
C PRO A 64 2.61 -2.14 -8.49
N ALA A 65 2.84 -0.90 -8.08
CA ALA A 65 1.79 0.12 -7.99
C ALA A 65 1.14 0.43 -9.36
N ASP A 66 1.93 0.31 -10.44
CA ASP A 66 1.48 0.50 -11.82
C ASP A 66 0.81 -0.74 -12.45
N ALA A 67 0.87 -1.89 -11.78
CA ALA A 67 0.32 -3.15 -12.27
C ALA A 67 -0.28 -4.00 -11.13
N PRO A 68 -1.37 -3.57 -10.49
CA PRO A 68 -1.96 -4.26 -9.33
C PRO A 68 -2.47 -5.67 -9.68
N GLY A 69 -2.76 -5.95 -10.94
CA GLY A 69 -3.11 -7.30 -11.40
C GLY A 69 -1.97 -8.31 -11.32
N ARG A 70 -0.72 -7.87 -11.13
CA ARG A 70 0.47 -8.73 -10.96
C ARG A 70 0.76 -9.04 -9.50
N THR A 71 -0.26 -9.32 -8.74
CA THR A 71 -0.15 -9.64 -7.31
C THR A 71 0.54 -10.98 -7.09
N ARG A 72 1.50 -10.99 -6.16
CA ARG A 72 2.21 -12.20 -5.71
C ARG A 72 2.07 -12.35 -4.20
N THR A 73 1.80 -13.56 -3.74
CA THR A 73 1.77 -13.88 -2.30
C THR A 73 3.20 -13.90 -1.75
N ILE A 74 3.42 -13.18 -0.66
CA ILE A 74 4.66 -13.23 0.14
C ILE A 74 4.59 -14.43 1.09
N GLY A 75 3.47 -14.56 1.82
CA GLY A 75 3.27 -15.62 2.79
C GLY A 75 2.02 -15.42 3.63
N ARG A 76 1.77 -16.36 4.53
CA ARG A 76 0.68 -16.26 5.50
C ARG A 76 1.23 -15.70 6.82
N VAL A 77 0.48 -14.81 7.44
CA VAL A 77 0.77 -14.33 8.79
C VAL A 77 0.57 -15.47 9.79
N SER A 78 1.57 -15.67 10.64
CA SER A 78 1.57 -16.68 11.70
C SER A 78 2.35 -16.19 12.90
N GLY A 79 2.27 -16.90 14.03
CA GLY A 79 3.04 -16.57 15.23
C GLY A 79 2.48 -15.38 16.02
N LEU A 80 1.24 -14.97 15.79
CA LEU A 80 0.58 -13.94 16.60
C LEU A 80 0.36 -14.47 18.02
N SER A 81 0.67 -13.63 19.01
CA SER A 81 0.49 -13.95 20.42
C SER A 81 -0.65 -13.10 21.00
N GLY A 82 -1.75 -13.75 21.37
CA GLY A 82 -2.94 -13.07 21.90
C GLY A 82 -3.90 -12.55 20.83
N ASP A 83 -3.45 -12.41 19.60
CA ASP A 83 -4.29 -12.00 18.46
C ASP A 83 -4.63 -13.18 17.56
N ARG A 84 -5.80 -13.12 16.94
CA ARG A 84 -6.24 -14.14 15.97
C ARG A 84 -5.90 -13.77 14.53
N ARG A 85 -5.78 -12.48 14.26
CA ARG A 85 -5.49 -11.95 12.93
C ARG A 85 -4.91 -10.54 13.03
N LEU A 86 -4.20 -10.14 11.99
CA LEU A 86 -3.90 -8.72 11.80
C LEU A 86 -5.12 -8.00 11.23
N ILE A 87 -5.31 -6.76 11.66
CA ILE A 87 -6.35 -5.84 11.17
C ILE A 87 -5.76 -4.69 10.35
N GLY A 88 -4.45 -4.54 10.37
CA GLY A 88 -3.75 -3.52 9.62
C GLY A 88 -2.27 -3.80 9.54
N ILE A 89 -1.62 -3.20 8.55
CA ILE A 89 -0.16 -3.18 8.40
C ILE A 89 0.28 -1.77 8.08
N ASP A 90 1.48 -1.41 8.51
CA ASP A 90 2.10 -0.14 8.19
C ASP A 90 3.61 -0.31 8.02
N HIS A 91 4.20 0.50 7.14
CA HIS A 91 5.63 0.51 6.89
C HIS A 91 6.27 1.69 7.62
N ARG A 92 7.09 1.37 8.63
CA ARG A 92 7.79 2.39 9.39
C ARG A 92 9.04 2.86 8.64
N VAL A 93 9.04 4.13 8.27
CA VAL A 93 10.13 4.73 7.46
C VAL A 93 11.45 4.78 8.23
N GLN A 94 11.39 4.95 9.56
CA GLN A 94 12.57 5.15 10.41
C GLN A 94 13.49 3.92 10.50
N ASP A 95 12.92 2.72 10.40
CA ASP A 95 13.67 1.47 10.51
C ASP A 95 13.47 0.53 9.31
N GLY A 96 12.67 0.95 8.34
CA GLY A 96 12.41 0.19 7.12
C GLY A 96 11.63 -1.12 7.33
N LYS A 97 10.96 -1.28 8.48
CA LYS A 97 10.23 -2.50 8.82
C LYS A 97 8.75 -2.38 8.57
N LEU A 98 8.13 -3.51 8.24
CA LEU A 98 6.69 -3.65 8.17
C LEU A 98 6.17 -4.07 9.54
N TYR A 99 5.21 -3.32 10.07
CA TYR A 99 4.53 -3.61 11.32
C TYR A 99 3.10 -4.04 11.06
N GLY A 100 2.60 -4.95 11.89
CA GLY A 100 1.21 -5.38 11.88
C GLY A 100 0.52 -5.07 13.20
N VAL A 101 -0.76 -4.71 13.13
CA VAL A 101 -1.62 -4.52 14.30
C VAL A 101 -2.60 -5.69 14.37
N GLY A 102 -2.63 -6.36 15.53
CA GLY A 102 -3.53 -7.46 15.81
C GLY A 102 -4.91 -6.98 16.26
N ASN A 103 -5.91 -7.84 16.14
CA ASN A 103 -7.30 -7.53 16.50
C ASN A 103 -7.55 -7.39 18.01
N ALA A 104 -6.60 -7.78 18.84
CA ALA A 104 -6.61 -7.55 20.30
C ALA A 104 -5.60 -6.46 20.73
N GLY A 105 -4.98 -5.77 19.79
CA GLY A 105 -4.08 -4.65 20.03
C GLY A 105 -2.60 -5.00 20.07
N GLY A 106 -2.21 -6.22 19.74
CA GLY A 106 -0.81 -6.60 19.59
C GLY A 106 -0.12 -5.87 18.44
N ILE A 107 1.16 -5.57 18.60
CA ILE A 107 2.03 -5.00 17.56
C ILE A 107 3.09 -6.04 17.24
N TYR A 108 3.29 -6.31 15.94
CA TYR A 108 4.15 -7.36 15.41
C TYR A 108 5.10 -6.81 14.37
#